data_5d24d598760c1d3af5af8374cc87c326
#
_entry.id   5d24d598760c1d3af5af8374cc87c326
#
_cell.length_a   1.000
_cell.length_b   1.000
_cell.length_c   1.000
_cell.angle_alpha   90.00
_cell.angle_beta   90.00
_cell.angle_gamma   90.00
#
_symmetry.space_group_name_H-M   'P 1'
#
loop_
_entity.id
_entity.type
_entity.pdbx_description
1 polymer ?
#
loop_
_entity_poly.entity_id
_entity_poly.type
_entity_poly.pdbx_seq_one_letter_code
_entity_poly.pdbx_strand_id
1 'polypeptide(L)'
;MRTVLALMDRNRKLFFKDKGMLFTSMITPVILIVLYATFLAKVFKDSFTAAIPDMITISDKLINGTVAAQLTASLMAVSCITVTFCVNLTMVQDKANGTRKDFNVAPVSKEKIYLGYFLSTVANSLMVNGLAFVLCLGYLFKMGWYMNTADVLWVLFDMILLVLFGSTLSSILSLIHI
;
A
#
# COMPACT_ATOMS: atom_id res chain seq x y z
N MET A 1 13.06 4.04 23.75
CA MET A 1 11.88 3.39 23.21
C MET A 1 10.58 4.18 23.42
N ARG A 2 10.26 4.65 24.63
CA ARG A 2 9.00 5.43 24.87
C ARG A 2 8.83 6.64 23.95
N THR A 3 9.89 7.42 23.69
CA THR A 3 9.86 8.61 22.83
C THR A 3 9.50 8.27 21.36
N VAL A 4 10.07 7.19 20.83
CA VAL A 4 9.80 6.73 19.45
C VAL A 4 8.35 6.30 19.30
N LEU A 5 7.82 5.55 20.27
CA LEU A 5 6.42 5.13 20.29
C LEU A 5 5.46 6.32 20.42
N ALA A 6 5.81 7.33 21.24
CA ALA A 6 5.01 8.54 21.35
C ALA A 6 4.98 9.34 20.05
N LEU A 7 6.12 9.46 19.35
CA LEU A 7 6.19 10.09 18.03
C LEU A 7 5.39 9.31 16.97
N MET A 8 5.50 7.99 16.99
CA MET A 8 4.72 7.12 16.10
C MET A 8 3.21 7.30 16.33
N ASP A 9 2.75 7.31 17.57
CA ASP A 9 1.32 7.50 17.89
C ASP A 9 0.83 8.90 17.51
N ARG A 10 1.65 9.95 17.75
CA ARG A 10 1.37 11.31 17.27
C ARG A 10 1.17 11.35 15.75
N ASN A 11 2.15 10.83 15.00
CA ASN A 11 2.12 10.87 13.54
C ASN A 11 0.96 10.04 12.98
N ARG A 12 0.65 8.90 13.59
CA ARG A 12 -0.54 8.11 13.26
C ARG A 12 -1.81 8.93 13.43
N LYS A 13 -1.98 9.57 14.58
CA LYS A 13 -3.15 10.42 14.86
C LYS A 13 -3.26 11.59 13.89
N LEU A 14 -2.14 12.24 13.55
CA LEU A 14 -2.11 13.32 12.55
C LEU A 14 -2.56 12.83 11.18
N PHE A 15 -2.04 11.70 10.72
CA PHE A 15 -2.40 11.11 9.44
C PHE A 15 -3.90 10.81 9.34
N PHE A 16 -4.48 10.16 10.35
CA PHE A 16 -5.92 9.83 10.33
C PHE A 16 -6.83 11.03 10.61
N LYS A 17 -6.33 12.07 11.28
CA LYS A 17 -7.08 13.32 11.49
C LYS A 17 -7.13 14.19 10.24
N ASP A 18 -6.08 14.16 9.42
CA ASP A 18 -6.01 14.86 8.15
C ASP A 18 -6.77 14.08 7.07
N LYS A 19 -8.04 14.50 6.86
CA LYS A 19 -8.92 13.88 5.85
C LYS A 19 -8.34 13.98 4.43
N GLY A 20 -7.58 15.05 4.13
CA GLY A 20 -6.93 15.24 2.83
C GLY A 20 -5.85 14.19 2.58
N MET A 21 -4.96 13.97 3.55
CA MET A 21 -3.91 12.96 3.44
C MET A 21 -4.47 11.55 3.36
N LEU A 22 -5.45 11.23 4.20
CA LEU A 22 -6.11 9.93 4.19
C LEU A 22 -6.78 9.68 2.84
N PHE A 23 -7.53 10.66 2.32
CA PHE A 23 -8.20 10.54 1.03
C PHE A 23 -7.20 10.38 -0.11
N THR A 24 -6.13 11.18 -0.14
CA THR A 24 -5.08 11.10 -1.16
C THR A 24 -4.38 9.74 -1.14
N SER A 25 -4.12 9.17 0.04
CA SER A 25 -3.49 7.85 0.15
C SER A 25 -4.41 6.71 -0.31
N MET A 26 -5.72 6.85 -0.16
CA MET A 26 -6.69 5.83 -0.56
C MET A 26 -7.13 5.96 -2.03
N ILE A 27 -6.98 7.14 -2.64
CA ILE A 27 -7.45 7.38 -4.01
C ILE A 27 -6.80 6.43 -5.02
N THR A 28 -5.50 6.18 -4.89
CA THR A 28 -4.74 5.30 -5.80
C THR A 28 -5.25 3.86 -5.77
N PRO A 29 -5.31 3.15 -4.63
CA PRO A 29 -5.84 1.79 -4.59
C PRO A 29 -7.30 1.73 -5.06
N VAL A 30 -8.14 2.70 -4.73
CA VAL A 30 -9.55 2.71 -5.14
C VAL A 30 -9.68 2.90 -6.65
N ILE A 31 -8.97 3.85 -7.25
CA ILE A 31 -8.99 4.05 -8.71
C ILE A 31 -8.48 2.80 -9.43
N LEU A 32 -7.41 2.18 -8.94
CA LEU A 32 -6.86 0.97 -9.54
C LEU A 32 -7.84 -0.21 -9.47
N ILE A 33 -8.53 -0.41 -8.34
CA ILE A 33 -9.56 -1.45 -8.22
C ILE A 33 -10.66 -1.22 -9.27
N VAL A 34 -11.17 0.01 -9.38
CA VAL A 34 -12.23 0.34 -10.35
C VAL A 34 -11.75 0.14 -11.78
N LEU A 35 -10.56 0.64 -12.13
CA LEU A 35 -9.98 0.51 -13.45
C LEU A 35 -9.73 -0.98 -13.83
N TYR A 36 -9.25 -1.76 -12.89
CA TYR A 36 -9.00 -3.19 -13.10
C TYR A 36 -10.31 -3.96 -13.27
N ALA A 37 -11.29 -3.70 -12.41
CA ALA A 37 -12.58 -4.40 -12.47
C ALA A 37 -13.38 -4.06 -13.73
N THR A 38 -13.27 -2.84 -14.27
CA THR A 38 -14.07 -2.38 -15.42
C THR A 38 -13.38 -2.61 -16.76
N PHE A 39 -12.09 -2.36 -16.85
CA PHE A 39 -11.37 -2.36 -18.14
C PHE A 39 -10.31 -3.47 -18.23
N LEU A 40 -9.36 -3.52 -17.29
CA LEU A 40 -8.23 -4.43 -17.41
C LEU A 40 -8.62 -5.90 -17.30
N ALA A 41 -9.62 -6.24 -16.50
CA ALA A 41 -10.09 -7.63 -16.37
C ALA A 41 -10.48 -8.24 -17.72
N LYS A 42 -11.15 -7.46 -18.59
CA LYS A 42 -11.51 -7.92 -19.95
C LYS A 42 -10.28 -8.10 -20.82
N VAL A 43 -9.39 -7.11 -20.86
CA VAL A 43 -8.16 -7.15 -21.67
C VAL A 43 -7.28 -8.35 -21.28
N PHE A 44 -7.09 -8.57 -19.98
CA PHE A 44 -6.30 -9.72 -19.51
C PHE A 44 -6.99 -11.05 -19.80
N LYS A 45 -8.32 -11.14 -19.67
CA LYS A 45 -9.08 -12.33 -20.02
C LYS A 45 -8.91 -12.66 -21.50
N ASP A 46 -9.10 -11.69 -22.37
CA ASP A 46 -8.99 -11.86 -23.83
C ASP A 46 -7.56 -12.28 -24.22
N SER A 47 -6.53 -11.65 -23.63
CA SER A 47 -5.13 -12.00 -23.85
C SER A 47 -4.81 -13.41 -23.36
N PHE A 48 -5.34 -13.79 -22.19
CA PHE A 48 -5.11 -15.11 -21.61
C PHE A 48 -5.79 -16.21 -22.47
N THR A 49 -7.01 -15.95 -22.91
CA THR A 49 -7.77 -16.88 -23.76
C THR A 49 -7.09 -17.06 -25.13
N ALA A 50 -6.57 -15.98 -25.72
CA ALA A 50 -5.84 -16.05 -26.99
C ALA A 50 -4.51 -16.82 -26.90
N ALA A 51 -3.93 -16.93 -25.72
CA ALA A 51 -2.68 -17.68 -25.50
C ALA A 51 -2.91 -19.18 -25.27
N ILE A 52 -4.15 -19.62 -25.07
CA ILE A 52 -4.49 -21.03 -24.84
C ILE A 52 -4.67 -21.73 -26.19
N PRO A 53 -3.97 -22.86 -26.44
CA PRO A 53 -4.19 -23.66 -27.64
C PRO A 53 -5.62 -24.22 -27.72
N ASP A 54 -6.21 -24.25 -28.90
CA ASP A 54 -7.60 -24.72 -29.16
C ASP A 54 -7.89 -26.15 -28.68
N MET A 55 -6.84 -26.92 -28.42
CA MET A 55 -6.94 -28.30 -27.93
C MET A 55 -7.24 -28.44 -26.42
N ILE A 56 -7.15 -27.34 -25.66
CA ILE A 56 -7.26 -27.36 -24.20
C ILE A 56 -8.50 -26.57 -23.79
N THR A 57 -9.51 -27.24 -23.23
CA THR A 57 -10.68 -26.58 -22.64
C THR A 57 -10.41 -26.25 -21.17
N ILE A 58 -10.26 -24.98 -20.84
CA ILE A 58 -10.10 -24.49 -19.49
C ILE A 58 -11.43 -23.91 -19.00
N SER A 59 -11.81 -24.21 -17.77
CA SER A 59 -13.03 -23.65 -17.17
C SER A 59 -12.94 -22.11 -17.09
N ASP A 60 -14.00 -21.42 -17.52
CA ASP A 60 -14.13 -19.95 -17.39
C ASP A 60 -13.90 -19.45 -15.98
N LYS A 61 -14.26 -20.22 -14.98
CA LYS A 61 -14.05 -19.91 -13.58
C LYS A 61 -12.56 -19.87 -13.23
N LEU A 62 -11.76 -20.79 -13.76
CA LEU A 62 -10.32 -20.79 -13.55
C LEU A 62 -9.64 -19.61 -14.24
N ILE A 63 -10.03 -19.29 -15.46
CA ILE A 63 -9.51 -18.13 -16.20
C ILE A 63 -9.83 -16.84 -15.42
N ASN A 64 -11.07 -16.64 -15.03
CA ASN A 64 -11.48 -15.44 -14.29
C ASN A 64 -10.75 -15.34 -12.93
N GLY A 65 -10.59 -16.44 -12.21
CA GLY A 65 -9.85 -16.47 -10.94
C GLY A 65 -8.37 -16.12 -11.12
N THR A 66 -7.71 -16.67 -12.15
CA THR A 66 -6.30 -16.37 -12.46
C THR A 66 -6.11 -14.90 -12.85
N VAL A 67 -6.97 -14.38 -13.72
CA VAL A 67 -6.95 -12.96 -14.12
C VAL A 67 -7.16 -12.05 -12.90
N ALA A 68 -8.13 -12.36 -12.06
CA ALA A 68 -8.39 -11.57 -10.84
C ALA A 68 -7.21 -11.62 -9.85
N ALA A 69 -6.54 -12.77 -9.71
CA ALA A 69 -5.34 -12.89 -8.89
C ALA A 69 -4.17 -12.06 -9.43
N GLN A 70 -3.93 -12.12 -10.75
CA GLN A 70 -2.91 -11.32 -11.42
C GLN A 70 -3.15 -9.81 -11.24
N LEU A 71 -4.39 -9.37 -11.41
CA LEU A 71 -4.78 -7.97 -11.21
C LEU A 71 -4.61 -7.54 -9.74
N THR A 72 -4.96 -8.40 -8.80
CA THR A 72 -4.78 -8.14 -7.36
C THR A 72 -3.30 -7.98 -7.02
N ALA A 73 -2.43 -8.86 -7.52
CA ALA A 73 -1.00 -8.78 -7.29
C ALA A 73 -0.40 -7.46 -7.84
N SER A 74 -0.76 -7.09 -9.08
CA SER A 74 -0.32 -5.85 -9.72
C SER A 74 -0.79 -4.62 -8.96
N LEU A 75 -2.06 -4.61 -8.52
CA LEU A 75 -2.64 -3.54 -7.72
C LEU A 75 -1.91 -3.37 -6.39
N MET A 76 -1.68 -4.46 -5.68
CA MET A 76 -0.99 -4.42 -4.39
C MET A 76 0.45 -3.92 -4.55
N ALA A 77 1.16 -4.33 -5.59
CA ALA A 77 2.52 -3.87 -5.85
C ALA A 77 2.59 -2.33 -6.04
N VAL A 78 1.72 -1.78 -6.89
CA VAL A 78 1.67 -0.32 -7.14
C VAL A 78 1.15 0.43 -5.91
N SER A 79 0.10 -0.07 -5.27
CA SER A 79 -0.53 0.56 -4.11
C SER A 79 0.44 0.65 -2.92
N CYS A 80 1.18 -0.41 -2.60
CA CYS A 80 2.12 -0.42 -1.48
C CYS A 80 3.17 0.68 -1.61
N ILE A 81 3.69 0.90 -2.81
CA ILE A 81 4.68 1.95 -3.05
C ILE A 81 4.04 3.33 -2.99
N THR A 82 2.96 3.58 -3.73
CA THR A 82 2.33 4.90 -3.81
C THR A 82 1.75 5.36 -2.47
N VAL A 83 1.13 4.47 -1.71
CA VAL A 83 0.60 4.76 -0.37
C VAL A 83 1.72 5.15 0.59
N THR A 84 2.88 4.46 0.56
CA THR A 84 4.00 4.82 1.43
C THR A 84 4.54 6.22 1.13
N PHE A 85 4.59 6.62 -0.14
CA PHE A 85 4.94 7.99 -0.53
C PHE A 85 3.93 9.01 0.00
N CYS A 86 2.64 8.76 -0.16
CA CYS A 86 1.59 9.65 0.35
C CYS A 86 1.63 9.78 1.88
N VAL A 87 1.80 8.68 2.60
CA VAL A 87 1.91 8.70 4.07
C VAL A 87 3.14 9.46 4.54
N ASN A 88 4.27 9.34 3.83
CA ASN A 88 5.51 10.02 4.19
C ASN A 88 5.44 11.54 3.98
N LEU A 89 4.44 12.07 3.26
CA LEU A 89 4.18 13.51 3.16
C LEU A 89 3.94 14.15 4.53
N THR A 90 3.52 13.39 5.54
CA THR A 90 3.43 13.90 6.94
C THR A 90 4.75 14.49 7.42
N MET A 91 5.87 13.84 7.10
CA MET A 91 7.20 14.34 7.46
C MET A 91 7.53 15.65 6.72
N VAL A 92 7.15 15.74 5.45
CA VAL A 92 7.37 16.94 4.62
C VAL A 92 6.51 18.10 5.12
N GLN A 93 5.25 17.84 5.46
CA GLN A 93 4.33 18.84 6.01
C GLN A 93 4.80 19.37 7.36
N ASP A 94 5.24 18.51 8.27
CA ASP A 94 5.79 18.91 9.58
C ASP A 94 7.02 19.83 9.40
N LYS A 95 7.81 19.61 8.35
CA LYS A 95 8.91 20.51 8.01
C LYS A 95 8.40 21.86 7.50
N ALA A 96 7.48 21.85 6.55
CA ALA A 96 6.91 23.06 5.95
C ALA A 96 6.21 23.94 7.00
N ASN A 97 5.51 23.31 7.95
CA ASN A 97 4.80 23.98 9.04
C ASN A 97 5.71 24.44 10.20
N GLY A 98 7.03 24.18 10.12
CA GLY A 98 7.99 24.60 11.14
C GLY A 98 8.01 23.71 12.40
N THR A 99 7.19 22.69 12.52
CA THR A 99 7.15 21.74 13.66
C THR A 99 8.53 21.10 13.91
N ARG A 100 9.35 21.01 12.87
CA ARG A 100 10.72 20.49 13.00
C ARG A 100 11.61 21.36 13.87
N LYS A 101 11.34 22.68 13.96
CA LYS A 101 12.08 23.59 14.86
C LYS A 101 11.82 23.23 16.31
N ASP A 102 10.62 22.81 16.66
CA ASP A 102 10.26 22.40 18.01
C ASP A 102 11.00 21.13 18.42
N PHE A 103 11.23 20.21 17.48
CA PHE A 103 12.03 19.02 17.73
C PHE A 103 13.52 19.32 17.93
N ASN A 104 14.04 20.40 17.36
CA ASN A 104 15.45 20.78 17.54
C ASN A 104 15.75 21.37 18.92
N VAL A 105 14.74 21.93 19.60
CA VAL A 105 14.86 22.43 20.98
C VAL A 105 14.50 21.37 22.03
N ALA A 106 13.87 20.28 21.61
CA ALA A 106 13.54 19.17 22.50
C ALA A 106 14.79 18.30 22.78
N PRO A 107 14.96 17.73 23.98
CA PRO A 107 16.08 16.85 24.33
C PRO A 107 15.93 15.45 23.73
N VAL A 108 15.70 15.36 22.41
CA VAL A 108 15.49 14.12 21.66
C VAL A 108 16.52 14.03 20.53
N SER A 109 17.21 12.88 20.43
CA SER A 109 18.17 12.71 19.33
C SER A 109 17.46 12.63 17.97
N LYS A 110 18.09 13.21 16.95
CA LYS A 110 17.57 13.24 15.57
C LYS A 110 17.23 11.84 15.05
N GLU A 111 18.04 10.85 15.39
CA GLU A 111 17.82 9.44 15.02
C GLU A 111 16.48 8.90 15.52
N LYS A 112 16.10 9.23 16.76
CA LYS A 112 14.82 8.81 17.34
C LYS A 112 13.64 9.48 16.65
N ILE A 113 13.80 10.72 16.20
CA ILE A 113 12.78 11.45 15.45
C ILE A 113 12.58 10.79 14.08
N TYR A 114 13.64 10.53 13.32
CA TYR A 114 13.57 9.85 12.03
C TYR A 114 12.99 8.44 12.16
N LEU A 115 13.42 7.67 13.16
CA LEU A 115 12.88 6.34 13.41
C LEU A 115 11.38 6.39 13.74
N GLY A 116 10.93 7.41 14.46
CA GLY A 116 9.51 7.65 14.73
C GLY A 116 8.70 7.91 13.47
N TYR A 117 9.21 8.73 12.54
CA TYR A 117 8.56 8.96 11.24
C TYR A 117 8.55 7.69 10.39
N PHE A 118 9.67 6.99 10.28
CA PHE A 118 9.77 5.75 9.51
C PHE A 118 8.78 4.69 9.99
N LEU A 119 8.77 4.39 11.29
CA LEU A 119 7.86 3.40 11.86
C LEU A 119 6.39 3.82 11.72
N SER A 120 6.11 5.11 11.84
CA SER A 120 4.77 5.66 11.59
C SER A 120 4.35 5.46 10.13
N THR A 121 5.25 5.73 9.18
CA THR A 121 5.01 5.52 7.75
C THR A 121 4.70 4.06 7.47
N VAL A 122 5.50 3.14 7.99
CA VAL A 122 5.26 1.69 7.83
C VAL A 122 3.90 1.29 8.41
N ALA A 123 3.59 1.70 9.65
CA ALA A 123 2.34 1.34 10.32
C ALA A 123 1.10 1.88 9.59
N ASN A 124 1.11 3.16 9.20
CA ASN A 124 -0.02 3.77 8.49
C ASN A 124 -0.19 3.18 7.09
N SER A 125 0.91 2.93 6.38
CA SER A 125 0.87 2.30 5.06
C SER A 125 0.35 0.87 5.11
N LEU A 126 0.73 0.09 6.12
CA LEU A 126 0.18 -1.25 6.34
C LEU A 126 -1.33 -1.21 6.62
N MET A 127 -1.82 -0.22 7.38
CA MET A 127 -3.26 -0.07 7.63
C MET A 127 -4.03 0.25 6.35
N VAL A 128 -3.55 1.19 5.54
CA VAL A 128 -4.22 1.59 4.28
C VAL A 128 -4.17 0.45 3.25
N ASN A 129 -3.01 -0.16 3.05
CA ASN A 129 -2.86 -1.29 2.12
C ASN A 129 -3.58 -2.55 2.61
N GLY A 130 -3.66 -2.77 3.93
CA GLY A 130 -4.46 -3.83 4.50
C GLY A 130 -5.95 -3.68 4.16
N LEU A 131 -6.49 -2.47 4.22
CA LEU A 131 -7.86 -2.20 3.78
C LEU A 131 -8.03 -2.46 2.27
N ALA A 132 -7.10 -1.99 1.44
CA ALA A 132 -7.10 -2.26 0.00
C ALA A 132 -7.04 -3.76 -0.29
N PHE A 133 -6.23 -4.51 0.45
CA PHE A 133 -6.13 -5.96 0.34
C PHE A 133 -7.45 -6.67 0.66
N VAL A 134 -8.15 -6.27 1.71
CA VAL A 134 -9.48 -6.82 2.05
C VAL A 134 -10.48 -6.58 0.91
N LEU A 135 -10.46 -5.40 0.28
CA LEU A 135 -11.30 -5.12 -0.89
C LEU A 135 -10.94 -6.01 -2.08
N CYS A 136 -9.65 -6.25 -2.32
CA CYS A 136 -9.16 -7.17 -3.36
C CYS A 136 -9.59 -8.61 -3.11
N LEU A 137 -9.52 -9.10 -1.87
CA LEU A 137 -10.01 -10.42 -1.50
C LEU A 137 -11.52 -10.56 -1.75
N GLY A 138 -12.30 -9.52 -1.46
CA GLY A 138 -13.73 -9.47 -1.78
C GLY A 138 -14.01 -9.55 -3.28
N TYR A 139 -13.19 -8.90 -4.11
CA TYR A 139 -13.25 -9.00 -5.57
C TYR A 139 -12.91 -10.40 -6.07
N LEU A 140 -11.81 -10.99 -5.58
CA LEU A 140 -11.40 -12.36 -5.88
C LEU A 140 -12.49 -13.38 -5.53
N PHE A 141 -13.14 -13.21 -4.40
CA PHE A 141 -14.22 -14.11 -3.97
C PHE A 141 -15.40 -14.11 -4.95
N LYS A 142 -15.72 -12.95 -5.55
CA LYS A 142 -16.79 -12.85 -6.57
C LYS A 142 -16.40 -13.46 -7.91
N MET A 143 -15.13 -13.35 -8.33
CA MET A 143 -14.70 -13.76 -9.66
C MET A 143 -14.36 -15.25 -9.76
N GLY A 144 -13.98 -15.89 -8.68
CA GLY A 144 -13.65 -17.31 -8.62
C GLY A 144 -12.47 -17.54 -7.70
N TRP A 145 -12.76 -17.93 -6.47
CA TRP A 145 -11.75 -18.19 -5.45
C TRP A 145 -11.00 -19.50 -5.71
N TYR A 146 -9.68 -19.41 -5.89
CA TYR A 146 -8.78 -20.54 -6.01
C TYR A 146 -7.58 -20.46 -5.04
N MET A 147 -7.48 -19.40 -4.24
CA MET A 147 -6.37 -19.22 -3.31
C MET A 147 -6.54 -20.09 -2.08
N ASN A 148 -5.47 -20.76 -1.69
CA ASN A 148 -5.38 -21.46 -0.41
C ASN A 148 -5.04 -20.44 0.70
N THR A 149 -5.26 -20.80 1.97
CA THR A 149 -4.86 -19.94 3.11
C THR A 149 -3.37 -19.62 3.11
N ALA A 150 -2.53 -20.55 2.65
CA ALA A 150 -1.09 -20.32 2.48
C ALA A 150 -0.79 -19.21 1.46
N ASP A 151 -1.51 -19.14 0.35
CA ASP A 151 -1.31 -18.13 -0.69
C ASP A 151 -1.65 -16.74 -0.16
N VAL A 152 -2.73 -16.61 0.62
CA VAL A 152 -3.10 -15.35 1.30
C VAL A 152 -2.00 -14.90 2.26
N LEU A 153 -1.40 -15.82 3.01
CA LEU A 153 -0.29 -15.49 3.92
C LEU A 153 0.96 -15.04 3.16
N TRP A 154 1.28 -15.67 2.01
CA TRP A 154 2.38 -15.24 1.17
C TRP A 154 2.16 -13.82 0.60
N VAL A 155 0.95 -13.52 0.13
CA VAL A 155 0.62 -12.17 -0.35
C VAL A 155 0.71 -11.13 0.77
N LEU A 156 0.28 -11.46 1.99
CA LEU A 156 0.47 -10.59 3.16
C LEU A 156 1.95 -10.37 3.48
N PHE A 157 2.76 -11.40 3.37
CA PHE A 157 4.20 -11.28 3.58
C PHE A 157 4.85 -10.37 2.51
N ASP A 158 4.51 -10.55 1.24
CA ASP A 158 4.95 -9.68 0.15
C ASP A 158 4.51 -8.23 0.34
N MET A 159 3.29 -8.01 0.81
CA MET A 159 2.79 -6.66 1.15
C MET A 159 3.67 -6.00 2.22
N ILE A 160 4.06 -6.72 3.26
CA ILE A 160 4.95 -6.19 4.30
C ILE A 160 6.31 -5.80 3.71
N LEU A 161 6.91 -6.66 2.88
CA LEU A 161 8.19 -6.39 2.23
C LEU A 161 8.10 -5.16 1.30
N LEU A 162 7.05 -5.06 0.49
CA LEU A 162 6.83 -3.91 -0.40
C LEU A 162 6.63 -2.60 0.36
N VAL A 163 5.88 -2.63 1.47
CA VAL A 163 5.70 -1.45 2.32
C VAL A 163 7.03 -1.05 2.98
N LEU A 164 7.84 -1.99 3.45
CA LEU A 164 9.16 -1.69 3.99
C LEU A 164 10.08 -1.08 2.92
N PHE A 165 10.10 -1.66 1.73
CA PHE A 165 10.86 -1.13 0.60
C PHE A 165 10.42 0.28 0.22
N GLY A 166 9.11 0.50 0.02
CA GLY A 166 8.54 1.80 -0.32
C GLY A 166 8.78 2.85 0.77
N SER A 167 8.67 2.47 2.05
CA SER A 167 8.94 3.36 3.18
C SER A 167 10.41 3.76 3.27
N THR A 168 11.32 2.85 2.99
CA THR A 168 12.76 3.14 2.95
C THR A 168 13.07 4.10 1.79
N LEU A 169 12.56 3.81 0.59
CA LEU A 169 12.76 4.62 -0.58
C LEU A 169 12.20 6.04 -0.40
N SER A 170 10.97 6.16 0.08
CA SER A 170 10.33 7.46 0.34
C SER A 170 11.04 8.25 1.43
N SER A 171 11.58 7.58 2.46
CA SER A 171 12.35 8.23 3.52
C SER A 171 13.69 8.78 3.01
N ILE A 172 14.39 8.02 2.15
CA ILE A 172 15.63 8.48 1.51
C ILE A 172 15.35 9.71 0.64
N LEU A 173 14.32 9.68 -0.20
CA LEU A 173 13.93 10.81 -1.04
C LEU A 173 13.57 12.04 -0.20
N SER A 174 12.84 11.87 0.89
CA SER A 174 12.51 12.97 1.81
C SER A 174 13.75 13.55 2.48
N LEU A 175 14.79 12.77 2.72
CA LEU A 175 16.06 13.25 3.28
C LEU A 175 16.89 14.02 2.26
N ILE A 176 16.91 13.60 0.99
CA ILE A 176 17.68 14.25 -0.08
C ILE A 176 17.09 15.62 -0.43
N HIS A 177 15.75 15.73 -0.45
CA HIS A 177 15.08 17.01 -0.78
C HIS A 177 14.83 17.90 0.44
N ILE A 178 15.32 17.53 1.60
CA ILE A 178 15.23 18.25 2.85
C ILE A 178 16.58 18.83 3.27
#